data_18c300208158dd917d8c77a6b1d0b36b
#
_entry.id   18c300208158dd917d8c77a6b1d0b36b
#
_cell.length_a   1.000
_cell.length_b   1.000
_cell.length_c   1.000
_cell.angle_alpha   90.00
_cell.angle_beta   90.00
_cell.angle_gamma   90.00
#
_symmetry.space_group_name_H-M   'P 1'
#
loop_
_entity.id
_entity.type
_entity.pdbx_description
1 polymer ?
#
loop_
_entity_poly.entity_id
_entity_poly.type
_entity_poly.pdbx_seq_one_letter_code
_entity_poly.pdbx_strand_id
1 'polypeptide(L)'
;MTKSFNKYKSYENKINDIVKKIENADAIVIGIGAGMTASGGISYMDEKIVKELFPEYANLGFKSIVEIQSAFWKLSEENKLSYWGYWARHIDRIRYKTKLLEPYKNLVEIISNKNYFICTTNADGQTQKSGFNKDKVFAPQGNYDVFQCIVPCSRDEVYLNENMIKNMVDSINEKNQIDEKFIPKCPKCGNYLIPNLRCDDKFVEKPHMYNLDKYRDFIMSNMNKNIVFLELGVGFNTPGIIRFPFEQLTDSSPNATLIRINKGMATVPKEIESKSICIDDDINEVLIQILKMI
;
A
#
# COMPACT_ATOMS: atom_id res chain seq x y z
N MET A 1 8.79 -28.78 25.66
CA MET A 1 8.93 -27.41 26.24
C MET A 1 10.16 -26.64 25.73
N THR A 2 11.29 -27.25 25.44
CA THR A 2 12.54 -26.57 25.03
C THR A 2 12.50 -25.86 23.65
N LYS A 3 11.77 -26.39 22.66
CA LYS A 3 11.68 -25.75 21.32
C LYS A 3 10.89 -24.43 21.32
N SER A 4 9.87 -24.31 22.18
CA SER A 4 9.08 -23.08 22.30
C SER A 4 9.87 -21.95 22.96
N PHE A 5 10.61 -22.27 24.04
CA PHE A 5 11.44 -21.29 24.77
C PHE A 5 12.58 -20.71 23.90
N ASN A 6 13.21 -21.52 23.08
CA ASN A 6 14.25 -21.07 22.15
C ASN A 6 13.68 -20.19 21.02
N LYS A 7 12.45 -20.44 20.56
CA LYS A 7 11.79 -19.62 19.54
C LYS A 7 11.48 -18.22 20.08
N TYR A 8 10.97 -18.10 21.30
CA TYR A 8 10.68 -16.79 21.92
C TYR A 8 11.94 -15.97 22.17
N LYS A 9 13.01 -16.61 22.67
CA LYS A 9 14.29 -15.92 22.89
C LYS A 9 14.93 -15.43 21.59
N SER A 10 14.78 -16.19 20.50
CA SER A 10 15.21 -15.77 19.15
C SER A 10 14.36 -14.61 18.60
N TYR A 11 13.05 -14.58 18.87
CA TYR A 11 12.16 -13.51 18.44
C TYR A 11 12.46 -12.19 19.17
N GLU A 12 12.55 -12.23 20.50
CA GLU A 12 12.90 -11.06 21.32
C GLU A 12 14.27 -10.47 20.93
N ASN A 13 15.27 -11.33 20.65
CA ASN A 13 16.56 -10.87 20.16
C ASN A 13 16.43 -10.15 18.80
N LYS A 14 15.58 -10.63 17.89
CA LYS A 14 15.33 -9.95 16.61
C LYS A 14 14.69 -8.58 16.80
N ILE A 15 13.72 -8.44 17.71
CA ILE A 15 13.11 -7.14 18.05
C ILE A 15 14.17 -6.19 18.60
N ASN A 16 15.00 -6.65 19.55
CA ASN A 16 16.11 -5.86 20.10
C ASN A 16 17.10 -5.39 19.01
N ASP A 17 17.43 -6.27 18.07
CA ASP A 17 18.32 -5.94 16.97
C ASP A 17 17.69 -4.95 15.99
N ILE A 18 16.37 -5.08 15.71
CA ILE A 18 15.61 -4.10 14.90
C ILE A 18 15.64 -2.73 15.56
N VAL A 19 15.35 -2.64 16.87
CA VAL A 19 15.38 -1.38 17.62
C VAL A 19 16.76 -0.72 17.49
N LYS A 20 17.84 -1.46 17.79
CA LYS A 20 19.22 -0.95 17.65
C LYS A 20 19.53 -0.47 16.23
N LYS A 21 19.05 -1.20 15.20
CA LYS A 21 19.27 -0.81 13.80
C LYS A 21 18.50 0.48 13.45
N ILE A 22 17.27 0.62 13.91
CA ILE A 22 16.45 1.83 13.70
C ILE A 22 17.06 3.03 14.46
N GLU A 23 17.48 2.83 15.71
CA GLU A 23 18.10 3.88 16.53
C GLU A 23 19.37 4.43 15.91
N ASN A 24 20.26 3.54 15.42
CA ASN A 24 21.57 3.89 14.87
C ASN A 24 21.53 4.18 13.36
N ALA A 25 20.36 4.17 12.72
CA ALA A 25 20.24 4.46 11.30
C ALA A 25 20.47 5.95 11.00
N ASP A 26 21.34 6.24 10.04
CA ASP A 26 21.51 7.58 9.43
C ASP A 26 20.34 7.90 8.47
N ALA A 27 19.76 6.86 7.87
CA ALA A 27 18.62 6.96 6.97
C ALA A 27 17.78 5.67 7.00
N ILE A 28 16.45 5.81 6.87
CA ILE A 28 15.52 4.69 6.77
C ILE A 28 14.71 4.83 5.48
N VAL A 29 14.81 3.85 4.59
CA VAL A 29 13.94 3.73 3.42
C VAL A 29 12.84 2.72 3.74
N ILE A 30 11.58 3.17 3.73
CA ILE A 30 10.45 2.36 4.15
C ILE A 30 9.68 1.89 2.92
N GLY A 31 9.54 0.59 2.77
CA GLY A 31 8.74 -0.04 1.73
C GLY A 31 7.41 -0.55 2.30
N ILE A 32 6.28 -0.02 1.80
CA ILE A 32 4.95 -0.40 2.29
C ILE A 32 4.17 -1.11 1.19
N GLY A 33 3.73 -2.33 1.47
CA GLY A 33 2.84 -3.12 0.61
C GLY A 33 1.49 -3.44 1.26
N ALA A 34 0.66 -4.20 0.56
CA ALA A 34 -0.71 -4.54 0.96
C ALA A 34 -0.81 -5.25 2.33
N GLY A 35 0.24 -5.97 2.75
CA GLY A 35 0.31 -6.60 4.06
C GLY A 35 0.22 -5.62 5.22
N MET A 36 0.66 -4.38 5.06
CA MET A 36 0.53 -3.33 6.07
C MET A 36 -0.95 -2.99 6.34
N THR A 37 -1.75 -2.85 5.29
CA THR A 37 -3.20 -2.61 5.38
C THR A 37 -3.93 -3.85 5.89
N ALA A 38 -3.51 -5.05 5.47
CA ALA A 38 -4.06 -6.30 5.95
C ALA A 38 -3.84 -6.50 7.46
N SER A 39 -2.65 -6.16 7.98
CA SER A 39 -2.35 -6.17 9.41
C SER A 39 -3.17 -5.13 10.20
N GLY A 40 -3.64 -4.07 9.55
CA GLY A 40 -4.60 -3.12 10.10
C GLY A 40 -6.06 -3.60 10.05
N GLY A 41 -6.30 -4.85 9.67
CA GLY A 41 -7.63 -5.47 9.65
C GLY A 41 -8.34 -5.44 8.28
N ILE A 42 -7.72 -4.95 7.21
CA ILE A 42 -8.33 -4.93 5.87
C ILE A 42 -7.53 -5.81 4.90
N SER A 43 -7.76 -7.11 5.00
CA SER A 43 -7.21 -8.08 4.05
C SER A 43 -8.14 -8.26 2.85
N TYR A 44 -7.61 -8.06 1.65
CA TYR A 44 -8.37 -8.21 0.40
C TYR A 44 -8.68 -9.68 0.06
N MET A 45 -8.03 -10.62 0.73
CA MET A 45 -8.23 -12.06 0.55
C MET A 45 -9.16 -12.70 1.60
N ASP A 46 -9.60 -11.94 2.61
CA ASP A 46 -10.37 -12.47 3.73
C ASP A 46 -11.87 -12.33 3.47
N GLU A 47 -12.57 -13.47 3.48
CA GLU A 47 -14.03 -13.54 3.32
C GLU A 47 -14.79 -12.76 4.42
N LYS A 48 -14.24 -12.71 5.63
CA LYS A 48 -14.84 -11.94 6.73
C LYS A 48 -14.90 -10.46 6.37
N ILE A 49 -13.83 -9.93 5.78
CA ILE A 49 -13.75 -8.52 5.36
C ILE A 49 -14.73 -8.23 4.22
N VAL A 50 -14.97 -9.17 3.31
CA VAL A 50 -16.01 -9.02 2.29
C VAL A 50 -17.40 -8.95 2.93
N LYS A 51 -17.72 -9.82 3.87
CA LYS A 51 -19.00 -9.79 4.60
C LYS A 51 -19.22 -8.51 5.39
N GLU A 52 -18.16 -7.96 5.95
CA GLU A 52 -18.20 -6.73 6.75
C GLU A 52 -18.26 -5.47 5.89
N LEU A 53 -17.34 -5.33 4.93
CA LEU A 53 -17.22 -4.12 4.13
C LEU A 53 -18.03 -4.14 2.82
N PHE A 54 -18.38 -5.32 2.30
CA PHE A 54 -19.07 -5.49 1.02
C PHE A 54 -20.20 -6.55 1.11
N PRO A 55 -21.13 -6.46 2.09
CA PRO A 55 -22.16 -7.47 2.31
C PRO A 55 -23.04 -7.73 1.08
N GLU A 56 -23.30 -6.71 0.25
CA GLU A 56 -24.04 -6.84 -0.99
C GLU A 56 -23.35 -7.75 -2.02
N TYR A 57 -22.01 -7.81 -2.03
CA TYR A 57 -21.24 -8.70 -2.89
C TYR A 57 -21.02 -10.07 -2.25
N ALA A 58 -20.91 -10.13 -0.90
CA ALA A 58 -20.90 -11.39 -0.17
C ALA A 58 -22.19 -12.18 -0.44
N ASN A 59 -23.34 -11.52 -0.48
CA ASN A 59 -24.66 -12.14 -0.82
C ASN A 59 -24.72 -12.64 -2.28
N LEU A 60 -23.87 -12.15 -3.16
CA LEU A 60 -23.69 -12.66 -4.53
C LEU A 60 -22.68 -13.80 -4.64
N GLY A 61 -22.09 -14.22 -3.50
CA GLY A 61 -21.18 -15.37 -3.42
C GLY A 61 -19.69 -15.03 -3.54
N PHE A 62 -19.30 -13.77 -3.60
CA PHE A 62 -17.89 -13.37 -3.60
C PHE A 62 -17.26 -13.59 -2.22
N LYS A 63 -16.04 -14.14 -2.21
CA LYS A 63 -15.31 -14.49 -0.99
C LYS A 63 -14.09 -13.59 -0.71
N SER A 64 -13.67 -12.80 -1.68
CA SER A 64 -12.56 -11.87 -1.52
C SER A 64 -12.80 -10.57 -2.27
N ILE A 65 -12.20 -9.47 -1.79
CA ILE A 65 -12.23 -8.18 -2.50
C ILE A 65 -11.54 -8.32 -3.87
N VAL A 66 -10.51 -9.16 -3.96
CA VAL A 66 -9.81 -9.46 -5.22
C VAL A 66 -10.73 -10.10 -6.26
N GLU A 67 -11.61 -11.04 -5.85
CA GLU A 67 -12.62 -11.61 -6.77
C GLU A 67 -13.59 -10.54 -7.28
N ILE A 68 -14.08 -9.66 -6.40
CA ILE A 68 -14.98 -8.58 -6.81
C ILE A 68 -14.26 -7.61 -7.76
N GLN A 69 -13.04 -7.20 -7.43
CA GLN A 69 -12.23 -6.35 -8.31
C GLN A 69 -12.04 -6.99 -9.69
N SER A 70 -11.74 -8.28 -9.73
CA SER A 70 -11.54 -9.00 -10.99
C SER A 70 -12.81 -9.02 -11.85
N ALA A 71 -13.98 -9.19 -11.24
CA ALA A 71 -15.27 -9.17 -11.93
C ALA A 71 -15.63 -7.79 -12.51
N PHE A 72 -15.21 -6.71 -11.84
CA PHE A 72 -15.48 -5.32 -12.23
C PHE A 72 -14.20 -4.58 -12.69
N TRP A 73 -13.20 -5.29 -13.23
CA TRP A 73 -11.93 -4.66 -13.62
C TRP A 73 -12.05 -3.82 -14.90
N LYS A 74 -12.81 -4.29 -15.88
CA LYS A 74 -12.96 -3.63 -17.17
C LYS A 74 -14.30 -2.91 -17.29
N LEU A 75 -14.25 -1.64 -17.60
CA LEU A 75 -15.44 -0.84 -17.95
C LEU A 75 -15.85 -1.14 -19.39
N SER A 76 -17.15 -1.37 -19.61
CA SER A 76 -17.80 -1.48 -20.93
C SER A 76 -19.16 -0.77 -20.92
N GLU A 77 -19.78 -0.60 -22.08
CA GLU A 77 -21.14 -0.02 -22.17
C GLU A 77 -22.19 -0.87 -21.45
N GLU A 78 -22.02 -2.21 -21.50
CA GLU A 78 -22.98 -3.16 -20.92
C GLU A 78 -22.92 -3.17 -19.39
N ASN A 79 -21.72 -2.95 -18.80
CA ASN A 79 -21.54 -3.06 -17.36
C ASN A 79 -21.33 -1.73 -16.64
N LYS A 80 -21.34 -0.59 -17.34
CA LYS A 80 -20.94 0.72 -16.79
C LYS A 80 -21.62 1.10 -15.48
N LEU A 81 -22.91 0.78 -15.31
CA LEU A 81 -23.64 1.11 -14.09
C LEU A 81 -23.22 0.24 -12.89
N SER A 82 -23.06 -1.05 -13.10
CA SER A 82 -22.61 -1.98 -12.06
C SER A 82 -21.11 -1.88 -11.77
N TYR A 83 -20.28 -1.60 -12.79
CA TYR A 83 -18.87 -1.26 -12.63
C TYR A 83 -18.70 -0.10 -11.64
N TRP A 84 -19.42 0.99 -11.87
CA TRP A 84 -19.37 2.14 -10.97
C TRP A 84 -20.08 1.90 -9.64
N GLY A 85 -21.09 1.04 -9.62
CA GLY A 85 -21.71 0.57 -8.39
C GLY A 85 -20.71 -0.11 -7.44
N TYR A 86 -19.79 -0.89 -8.00
CA TYR A 86 -18.68 -1.48 -7.23
C TYR A 86 -17.59 -0.46 -6.89
N TRP A 87 -17.00 0.18 -7.91
CA TRP A 87 -15.85 1.06 -7.68
C TRP A 87 -16.15 2.26 -6.78
N ALA A 88 -17.37 2.81 -6.88
CA ALA A 88 -17.81 3.88 -5.99
C ALA A 88 -17.82 3.41 -4.53
N ARG A 89 -18.43 2.26 -4.23
CA ARG A 89 -18.44 1.68 -2.88
C ARG A 89 -17.03 1.31 -2.40
N HIS A 90 -16.23 0.72 -3.29
CA HIS A 90 -14.87 0.34 -2.95
C HIS A 90 -14.05 1.54 -2.52
N ILE A 91 -14.03 2.58 -3.33
CA ILE A 91 -13.28 3.82 -3.05
C ILE A 91 -13.85 4.52 -1.82
N ASP A 92 -15.17 4.63 -1.68
CA ASP A 92 -15.81 5.24 -0.52
C ASP A 92 -15.40 4.53 0.78
N ARG A 93 -15.51 3.20 0.81
CA ARG A 93 -15.24 2.41 2.01
C ARG A 93 -13.77 2.35 2.35
N ILE A 94 -12.91 2.06 1.38
CA ILE A 94 -11.48 1.87 1.60
C ILE A 94 -10.75 3.21 1.73
N ARG A 95 -10.99 4.16 0.82
CA ARG A 95 -10.25 5.42 0.78
C ARG A 95 -10.84 6.47 1.72
N TYR A 96 -12.16 6.65 1.73
CA TYR A 96 -12.76 7.78 2.45
C TYR A 96 -13.24 7.40 3.85
N LYS A 97 -13.97 6.31 4.02
CA LYS A 97 -14.57 5.92 5.31
C LYS A 97 -13.65 5.16 6.25
N THR A 98 -12.69 4.40 5.73
CA THR A 98 -11.70 3.72 6.58
C THR A 98 -10.87 4.74 7.33
N LYS A 99 -10.87 4.64 8.66
CA LYS A 99 -10.05 5.47 9.54
C LYS A 99 -8.56 5.12 9.38
N LEU A 100 -7.70 5.92 9.97
CA LEU A 100 -6.27 5.60 10.07
C LEU A 100 -6.08 4.27 10.82
N LEU A 101 -5.41 3.33 10.18
CA LEU A 101 -5.14 1.99 10.71
C LEU A 101 -3.96 2.01 11.70
N GLU A 102 -4.06 1.18 12.74
CA GLU A 102 -3.07 1.14 13.83
C GLU A 102 -1.62 0.91 13.37
N PRO A 103 -1.29 -0.01 12.44
CA PRO A 103 0.10 -0.20 12.03
C PRO A 103 0.72 1.07 11.42
N TYR A 104 -0.09 1.91 10.74
CA TYR A 104 0.39 3.19 10.22
C TYR A 104 0.66 4.22 11.31
N LYS A 105 -0.19 4.27 12.37
CA LYS A 105 0.05 5.14 13.54
C LYS A 105 1.34 4.72 14.24
N ASN A 106 1.50 3.42 14.50
CA ASN A 106 2.67 2.87 15.16
C ASN A 106 3.95 3.15 14.37
N LEU A 107 3.89 3.03 13.04
CA LEU A 107 5.03 3.36 12.18
C LEU A 107 5.41 4.85 12.28
N VAL A 108 4.42 5.76 12.25
CA VAL A 108 4.67 7.22 12.42
C VAL A 108 5.43 7.47 13.71
N GLU A 109 5.00 6.86 14.81
CA GLU A 109 5.61 7.04 16.13
C GLU A 109 7.06 6.55 16.15
N ILE A 110 7.33 5.36 15.60
CA ILE A 110 8.67 4.78 15.50
C ILE A 110 9.64 5.67 14.71
N ILE A 111 9.17 6.31 13.64
CA ILE A 111 10.05 7.07 12.72
C ILE A 111 9.98 8.58 12.86
N SER A 112 9.22 9.10 13.83
CA SER A 112 8.92 10.53 13.99
C SER A 112 10.15 11.44 13.98
N ASN A 113 11.25 10.99 14.58
CA ASN A 113 12.51 11.74 14.71
C ASN A 113 13.62 11.20 13.78
N LYS A 114 13.27 10.39 12.76
CA LYS A 114 14.24 9.76 11.88
C LYS A 114 14.32 10.47 10.52
N ASN A 115 15.46 10.33 9.89
CA ASN A 115 15.64 10.71 8.50
C ASN A 115 15.10 9.58 7.63
N TYR A 116 13.90 9.75 7.03
CA TYR A 116 13.22 8.67 6.30
C TYR A 116 12.73 9.10 4.93
N PHE A 117 12.49 8.10 4.08
CA PHE A 117 11.70 8.19 2.86
C PHE A 117 10.82 6.95 2.70
N ILE A 118 9.59 7.12 2.21
CA ILE A 118 8.62 6.04 2.03
C ILE A 118 8.43 5.75 0.54
N CYS A 119 8.47 4.48 0.14
CA CYS A 119 7.95 3.97 -1.11
C CYS A 119 6.76 3.07 -0.83
N THR A 120 5.59 3.35 -1.40
CA THR A 120 4.40 2.52 -1.20
C THR A 120 3.77 2.09 -2.50
N THR A 121 3.31 0.83 -2.53
CA THR A 121 2.48 0.29 -3.63
C THR A 121 0.98 0.33 -3.30
N ASN A 122 0.60 0.81 -2.12
CA ASN A 122 -0.80 0.88 -1.70
C ASN A 122 -1.48 2.13 -2.24
N ALA A 123 -2.69 1.94 -2.77
CA ALA A 123 -3.54 3.01 -3.30
C ALA A 123 -4.62 3.50 -2.31
N ASP A 124 -4.68 2.91 -1.10
CA ASP A 124 -5.75 3.09 -0.11
C ASP A 124 -5.74 4.44 0.63
N GLY A 125 -4.65 5.20 0.49
CA GLY A 125 -4.48 6.51 1.10
C GLY A 125 -4.11 6.50 2.59
N GLN A 126 -3.75 5.36 3.15
CA GLN A 126 -3.35 5.29 4.56
C GLN A 126 -2.08 6.11 4.85
N THR A 127 -1.12 6.15 3.92
CA THR A 127 0.08 7.00 4.06
C THR A 127 -0.26 8.49 4.13
N GLN A 128 -1.27 8.97 3.39
CA GLN A 128 -1.72 10.36 3.46
C GLN A 128 -2.45 10.65 4.79
N LYS A 129 -3.31 9.72 5.25
CA LYS A 129 -4.03 9.85 6.53
C LYS A 129 -3.10 9.83 7.73
N SER A 130 -1.95 9.18 7.62
CA SER A 130 -0.96 9.05 8.70
C SER A 130 -0.26 10.34 9.04
N GLY A 131 -0.33 11.36 8.17
CA GLY A 131 0.37 12.63 8.38
C GLY A 131 1.86 12.58 8.06
N PHE A 132 2.35 11.56 7.36
CA PHE A 132 3.71 11.56 6.82
C PHE A 132 3.95 12.79 5.92
N ASN A 133 5.16 13.31 5.95
CA ASN A 133 5.52 14.40 5.04
C ASN A 133 5.35 13.93 3.58
N LYS A 134 4.41 14.56 2.85
CA LYS A 134 4.09 14.22 1.47
C LYS A 134 5.29 14.27 0.52
N ASP A 135 6.27 15.13 0.82
CA ASP A 135 7.50 15.27 0.03
C ASP A 135 8.49 14.11 0.26
N LYS A 136 8.21 13.25 1.24
CA LYS A 136 8.97 12.04 1.57
C LYS A 136 8.18 10.74 1.28
N VAL A 137 7.14 10.81 0.44
CA VAL A 137 6.36 9.64 0.03
C VAL A 137 6.35 9.51 -1.48
N PHE A 138 6.83 8.39 -1.99
CA PHE A 138 6.76 7.97 -3.39
C PHE A 138 5.74 6.86 -3.52
N ALA A 139 4.67 7.09 -4.31
CA ALA A 139 3.54 6.17 -4.49
C ALA A 139 3.24 5.96 -5.99
N PRO A 140 4.04 5.12 -6.70
CA PRO A 140 4.01 5.01 -8.17
C PRO A 140 2.84 4.20 -8.72
N GLN A 141 1.99 3.60 -7.91
CA GLN A 141 0.93 2.69 -8.34
C GLN A 141 -0.45 3.35 -8.55
N GLY A 142 -0.53 4.67 -8.37
CA GLY A 142 -1.80 5.40 -8.42
C GLY A 142 -2.43 5.55 -7.04
N ASN A 143 -3.67 6.06 -7.02
CA ASN A 143 -4.38 6.29 -5.77
C ASN A 143 -5.90 6.21 -6.00
N TYR A 144 -6.64 5.76 -4.99
CA TYR A 144 -8.10 5.69 -5.05
C TYR A 144 -8.80 7.04 -4.99
N ASP A 145 -8.14 8.14 -4.63
CA ASP A 145 -8.74 9.48 -4.58
C ASP A 145 -8.72 10.24 -5.91
N VAL A 146 -8.19 9.62 -6.97
CA VAL A 146 -8.13 10.24 -8.30
C VAL A 146 -8.63 9.31 -9.39
N PHE A 147 -9.22 9.93 -10.41
CA PHE A 147 -9.59 9.29 -11.67
C PHE A 147 -8.69 9.76 -12.81
N GLN A 148 -8.58 8.92 -13.83
CA GLN A 148 -7.95 9.25 -15.11
C GLN A 148 -8.91 9.05 -16.26
N CYS A 149 -8.64 9.66 -17.41
CA CYS A 149 -9.35 9.36 -18.65
C CYS A 149 -9.04 7.93 -19.12
N ILE A 150 -10.06 7.17 -19.51
CA ILE A 150 -9.93 5.79 -20.03
C ILE A 150 -9.10 5.73 -21.32
N VAL A 151 -9.23 6.80 -22.14
CA VAL A 151 -8.32 7.07 -23.28
C VAL A 151 -7.42 8.19 -22.82
N PRO A 152 -6.17 7.93 -22.36
CA PRO A 152 -5.37 8.96 -21.71
C PRO A 152 -5.08 10.14 -22.66
N CYS A 153 -6.10 11.01 -22.83
CA CYS A 153 -6.06 12.21 -23.67
C CYS A 153 -5.13 13.30 -23.09
N SER A 154 -4.72 13.14 -21.84
CA SER A 154 -3.63 13.86 -21.19
C SER A 154 -2.81 12.86 -20.39
N ARG A 155 -1.46 12.97 -20.47
CA ARG A 155 -0.53 12.15 -19.66
C ARG A 155 -0.20 12.80 -18.31
N ASP A 156 -0.69 14.02 -18.07
CA ASP A 156 -0.32 14.87 -16.94
C ASP A 156 -1.46 15.09 -15.95
N GLU A 157 -2.68 14.65 -16.28
CA GLU A 157 -3.86 15.03 -15.50
C GLU A 157 -4.61 13.82 -14.94
N VAL A 158 -4.91 13.97 -13.67
CA VAL A 158 -5.84 13.14 -12.92
C VAL A 158 -6.86 14.05 -12.21
N TYR A 159 -8.01 13.52 -11.86
CA TYR A 159 -9.12 14.28 -11.34
C TYR A 159 -9.50 13.79 -9.95
N LEU A 160 -9.50 14.68 -8.96
CA LEU A 160 -10.00 14.37 -7.60
C LEU A 160 -11.45 13.89 -7.68
N ASN A 161 -11.77 12.83 -6.95
CA ASN A 161 -13.02 12.11 -7.15
C ASN A 161 -13.98 12.09 -5.95
N GLU A 162 -13.65 12.71 -4.83
CA GLU A 162 -14.41 12.58 -3.58
C GLU A 162 -15.91 12.93 -3.76
N ASN A 163 -16.20 14.08 -4.38
CA ASN A 163 -17.59 14.49 -4.64
C ASN A 163 -18.29 13.57 -5.66
N MET A 164 -17.56 13.08 -6.67
CA MET A 164 -18.09 12.14 -7.65
C MET A 164 -18.45 10.82 -6.97
N ILE A 165 -17.56 10.30 -6.14
CA ILE A 165 -17.78 9.07 -5.36
C ILE A 165 -19.00 9.20 -4.47
N LYS A 166 -19.13 10.30 -3.72
CA LYS A 166 -20.29 10.55 -2.86
C LYS A 166 -21.60 10.50 -3.65
N ASN A 167 -21.68 11.25 -4.75
CA ASN A 167 -22.88 11.28 -5.59
C ASN A 167 -23.23 9.91 -6.18
N MET A 168 -22.22 9.15 -6.61
CA MET A 168 -22.41 7.80 -7.11
C MET A 168 -22.95 6.87 -6.02
N VAL A 169 -22.31 6.87 -4.83
CA VAL A 169 -22.74 6.01 -3.70
C VAL A 169 -24.18 6.31 -3.29
N ASP A 170 -24.56 7.59 -3.20
CA ASP A 170 -25.91 8.03 -2.82
C ASP A 170 -26.97 7.61 -3.85
N SER A 171 -26.58 7.33 -5.10
CA SER A 171 -27.48 6.92 -6.18
C SER A 171 -27.62 5.40 -6.37
N ILE A 172 -26.86 4.59 -5.64
CA ILE A 172 -26.82 3.14 -5.89
C ILE A 172 -28.16 2.48 -5.53
N ASN A 173 -28.73 1.79 -6.50
CA ASN A 173 -30.00 1.07 -6.37
C ASN A 173 -29.81 -0.37 -5.84
N GLU A 174 -30.94 -1.09 -5.68
CA GLU A 174 -30.97 -2.49 -5.20
C GLU A 174 -30.24 -3.49 -6.12
N LYS A 175 -30.00 -3.13 -7.39
CA LYS A 175 -29.24 -3.93 -8.36
C LYS A 175 -27.73 -3.64 -8.30
N ASN A 176 -27.28 -2.90 -7.31
CA ASN A 176 -25.88 -2.45 -7.18
C ASN A 176 -25.40 -1.59 -8.36
N GLN A 177 -26.28 -0.78 -8.93
CA GLN A 177 -26.02 0.10 -10.06
C GLN A 177 -26.19 1.55 -9.66
N ILE A 178 -25.30 2.43 -10.16
CA ILE A 178 -25.48 3.89 -10.01
C ILE A 178 -26.52 4.43 -10.98
N ASP A 179 -27.01 5.65 -10.73
CA ASP A 179 -27.77 6.43 -11.72
C ASP A 179 -26.79 6.86 -12.84
N GLU A 180 -27.19 6.66 -14.10
CA GLU A 180 -26.34 6.91 -15.29
C GLU A 180 -25.83 8.36 -15.38
N LYS A 181 -26.58 9.33 -14.86
CA LYS A 181 -26.16 10.75 -14.84
C LYS A 181 -24.88 11.01 -14.02
N PHE A 182 -24.52 10.09 -13.12
CA PHE A 182 -23.31 10.20 -12.29
C PHE A 182 -22.09 9.46 -12.85
N ILE A 183 -22.21 8.83 -14.03
CA ILE A 183 -21.04 8.25 -14.70
C ILE A 183 -20.01 9.35 -14.97
N PRO A 184 -18.77 9.27 -14.42
CA PRO A 184 -17.83 10.35 -14.54
C PRO A 184 -17.25 10.42 -15.96
N LYS A 185 -17.21 11.61 -16.52
CA LYS A 185 -16.67 11.88 -17.86
C LYS A 185 -15.49 12.83 -17.79
N CYS A 186 -14.53 12.58 -18.69
CA CYS A 186 -13.36 13.43 -18.83
C CYS A 186 -13.76 14.83 -19.31
N PRO A 187 -13.40 15.91 -18.60
CA PRO A 187 -13.77 17.27 -18.99
C PRO A 187 -13.11 17.74 -20.29
N LYS A 188 -12.01 17.08 -20.72
CA LYS A 188 -11.30 17.42 -21.95
C LYS A 188 -11.89 16.79 -23.20
N CYS A 189 -12.23 15.50 -23.14
CA CYS A 189 -12.61 14.75 -24.37
C CYS A 189 -13.96 14.06 -24.27
N GLY A 190 -14.67 14.15 -23.14
CA GLY A 190 -15.98 13.55 -22.94
C GLY A 190 -16.00 12.03 -22.75
N ASN A 191 -14.87 11.34 -22.90
CA ASN A 191 -14.77 9.90 -22.63
C ASN A 191 -14.94 9.61 -21.13
N TYR A 192 -15.17 8.34 -20.78
CA TYR A 192 -15.29 7.94 -19.38
C TYR A 192 -14.01 8.21 -18.58
N LEU A 193 -14.16 8.52 -17.31
CA LEU A 193 -13.10 8.41 -16.33
C LEU A 193 -13.09 6.99 -15.75
N ILE A 194 -11.95 6.57 -15.20
CA ILE A 194 -11.76 5.31 -14.47
C ILE A 194 -10.83 5.56 -13.27
N PRO A 195 -10.80 4.70 -12.24
CA PRO A 195 -9.80 4.79 -11.18
C PRO A 195 -8.39 4.83 -11.74
N ASN A 196 -7.56 5.74 -11.23
CA ASN A 196 -6.17 5.86 -11.67
C ASN A 196 -5.30 4.86 -10.90
N LEU A 197 -5.21 3.65 -11.43
CA LEU A 197 -4.44 2.54 -10.90
C LEU A 197 -3.53 1.96 -11.97
N ARG A 198 -2.29 1.63 -11.60
CA ARG A 198 -1.32 1.04 -12.53
C ARG A 198 -1.68 -0.41 -12.84
N CYS A 199 -2.24 -0.65 -14.00
CA CYS A 199 -2.60 -1.98 -14.49
C CYS A 199 -2.14 -2.26 -15.92
N ASP A 200 -1.96 -1.24 -16.74
CA ASP A 200 -1.55 -1.32 -18.14
C ASP A 200 -0.76 -0.07 -18.58
N ASP A 201 -0.46 0.03 -19.87
CA ASP A 201 0.27 1.13 -20.52
C ASP A 201 -0.54 2.44 -20.62
N LYS A 202 -1.83 2.40 -20.31
CA LYS A 202 -2.70 3.57 -20.29
C LYS A 202 -2.67 4.32 -18.97
N PHE A 203 -1.96 3.81 -17.98
CA PHE A 203 -1.84 4.46 -16.69
C PHE A 203 -1.24 5.87 -16.82
N VAL A 204 -1.93 6.86 -16.28
CA VAL A 204 -1.44 8.24 -16.22
C VAL A 204 -0.55 8.37 -14.99
N GLU A 205 0.76 8.15 -15.19
CA GLU A 205 1.74 8.02 -14.10
C GLU A 205 2.38 9.34 -13.66
N LYS A 206 2.49 10.32 -14.57
CA LYS A 206 3.28 11.55 -14.32
C LYS A 206 2.92 12.26 -13.00
N PRO A 207 1.64 12.37 -12.60
CA PRO A 207 1.28 12.97 -11.31
C PRO A 207 1.82 12.23 -10.08
N HIS A 208 2.16 10.94 -10.23
CA HIS A 208 2.68 10.10 -9.14
C HIS A 208 4.21 10.06 -9.08
N MET A 209 4.88 10.57 -10.13
CA MET A 209 6.33 10.49 -10.28
C MET A 209 7.07 11.70 -9.69
N TYR A 210 6.35 12.68 -9.16
CA TYR A 210 6.94 13.95 -8.73
C TYR A 210 8.00 13.78 -7.60
N ASN A 211 7.93 12.73 -6.81
CA ASN A 211 8.91 12.42 -5.77
C ASN A 211 9.95 11.36 -6.16
N LEU A 212 9.94 10.88 -7.41
CA LEU A 212 10.87 9.83 -7.85
C LEU A 212 12.34 10.26 -7.69
N ASP A 213 12.68 11.45 -8.17
CA ASP A 213 14.06 11.94 -8.11
C ASP A 213 14.48 12.18 -6.66
N LYS A 214 13.62 12.78 -5.83
CA LYS A 214 13.86 12.93 -4.39
C LYS A 214 14.09 11.58 -3.69
N TYR A 215 13.33 10.56 -4.06
CA TYR A 215 13.46 9.20 -3.54
C TYR A 215 14.81 8.58 -3.93
N ARG A 216 15.19 8.70 -5.19
CA ARG A 216 16.49 8.22 -5.70
C ARG A 216 17.65 8.95 -5.05
N ASP A 217 17.60 10.27 -4.98
CA ASP A 217 18.63 11.10 -4.37
C ASP A 217 18.78 10.78 -2.87
N PHE A 218 17.67 10.55 -2.16
CA PHE A 218 17.70 10.13 -0.77
C PHE A 218 18.44 8.82 -0.59
N ILE A 219 18.16 7.82 -1.40
CA ILE A 219 18.86 6.53 -1.36
C ILE A 219 20.35 6.71 -1.68
N MET A 220 20.67 7.33 -2.82
CA MET A 220 22.06 7.47 -3.30
C MET A 220 22.93 8.26 -2.33
N SER A 221 22.40 9.29 -1.69
CA SER A 221 23.11 10.11 -0.71
C SER A 221 23.40 9.38 0.61
N ASN A 222 22.75 8.24 0.85
CA ASN A 222 22.87 7.49 2.10
C ASN A 222 23.45 6.06 1.95
N MET A 223 23.77 5.62 0.72
CA MET A 223 24.24 4.25 0.46
C MET A 223 25.54 3.86 1.20
N ASN A 224 26.39 4.83 1.54
CA ASN A 224 27.66 4.60 2.28
C ASN A 224 27.51 4.78 3.80
N LYS A 225 26.29 5.08 4.28
CA LYS A 225 25.99 5.29 5.70
C LYS A 225 25.26 4.07 6.27
N ASN A 226 24.91 4.10 7.57
CA ASN A 226 24.03 3.11 8.17
C ASN A 226 22.60 3.27 7.66
N ILE A 227 22.33 2.73 6.47
CA ILE A 227 21.00 2.79 5.86
C ILE A 227 20.18 1.54 6.22
N VAL A 228 18.95 1.74 6.64
CA VAL A 228 17.98 0.68 6.90
C VAL A 228 16.92 0.68 5.82
N PHE A 229 16.72 -0.46 5.16
CA PHE A 229 15.56 -0.74 4.30
C PHE A 229 14.52 -1.47 5.16
N LEU A 230 13.46 -0.77 5.56
CA LEU A 230 12.36 -1.32 6.35
C LEU A 230 11.20 -1.71 5.44
N GLU A 231 11.02 -2.99 5.18
CA GLU A 231 9.99 -3.54 4.30
C GLU A 231 8.83 -4.13 5.10
N LEU A 232 7.63 -3.59 4.89
CA LEU A 232 6.41 -3.89 5.62
C LEU A 232 5.33 -4.44 4.69
N GLY A 233 5.12 -5.75 4.70
CA GLY A 233 4.03 -6.41 4.00
C GLY A 233 4.09 -6.35 2.48
N VAL A 234 5.28 -6.33 1.90
CA VAL A 234 5.46 -6.32 0.44
C VAL A 234 5.46 -7.75 -0.09
N GLY A 235 4.45 -8.07 -0.90
CA GLY A 235 4.31 -9.37 -1.55
C GLY A 235 5.02 -9.47 -2.91
N PHE A 236 4.64 -10.52 -3.68
CA PHE A 236 5.19 -10.79 -5.02
C PHE A 236 4.32 -10.28 -6.18
N ASN A 237 3.25 -9.52 -5.93
CA ASN A 237 2.42 -8.98 -7.01
C ASN A 237 3.15 -7.94 -7.86
N THR A 238 3.93 -7.05 -7.21
CA THR A 238 4.73 -6.02 -7.88
C THR A 238 6.11 -5.92 -7.25
N PRO A 239 6.90 -7.01 -7.19
CA PRO A 239 8.14 -7.08 -6.42
C PRO A 239 9.24 -6.16 -6.96
N GLY A 240 9.17 -5.79 -8.24
CA GLY A 240 10.12 -4.89 -8.90
C GLY A 240 10.10 -3.44 -8.41
N ILE A 241 9.10 -3.03 -7.61
CA ILE A 241 9.02 -1.66 -7.11
C ILE A 241 9.73 -1.49 -5.76
N ILE A 242 9.60 -2.46 -4.85
CA ILE A 242 10.15 -2.39 -3.50
C ILE A 242 11.04 -3.59 -3.20
N ARG A 243 10.50 -4.81 -3.27
CA ARG A 243 11.15 -6.02 -2.78
C ARG A 243 12.52 -6.27 -3.43
N PHE A 244 12.57 -6.39 -4.75
CA PHE A 244 13.83 -6.64 -5.47
C PHE A 244 14.80 -5.46 -5.39
N PRO A 245 14.36 -4.19 -5.56
CA PRO A 245 15.26 -3.06 -5.31
C PRO A 245 15.87 -3.02 -3.92
N PHE A 246 15.10 -3.32 -2.85
CA PHE A 246 15.63 -3.36 -1.49
C PHE A 246 16.65 -4.48 -1.30
N GLU A 247 16.42 -5.65 -1.88
CA GLU A 247 17.39 -6.75 -1.87
C GLU A 247 18.69 -6.36 -2.58
N GLN A 248 18.61 -5.79 -3.81
CA GLN A 248 19.77 -5.35 -4.59
C GLN A 248 20.55 -4.22 -3.89
N LEU A 249 19.85 -3.23 -3.33
CA LEU A 249 20.47 -2.12 -2.60
C LEU A 249 21.12 -2.60 -1.31
N THR A 250 20.54 -3.59 -0.62
CA THR A 250 21.15 -4.21 0.58
C THR A 250 22.42 -4.97 0.22
N ASP A 251 22.41 -5.69 -0.88
CA ASP A 251 23.58 -6.43 -1.34
C ASP A 251 24.74 -5.47 -1.69
N SER A 252 24.45 -4.44 -2.48
CA SER A 252 25.45 -3.49 -3.00
C SER A 252 25.98 -2.50 -1.96
N SER A 253 25.28 -2.25 -0.85
CA SER A 253 25.73 -1.31 0.19
C SER A 253 26.44 -2.03 1.34
N PRO A 254 27.65 -1.60 1.75
CA PRO A 254 28.42 -2.28 2.80
C PRO A 254 27.75 -2.20 4.18
N ASN A 255 27.06 -1.10 4.48
CA ASN A 255 26.47 -0.81 5.78
C ASN A 255 24.94 -0.91 5.81
N ALA A 256 24.32 -1.41 4.73
CA ALA A 256 22.88 -1.56 4.67
C ALA A 256 22.38 -2.72 5.56
N THR A 257 21.19 -2.52 6.10
CA THR A 257 20.44 -3.59 6.76
C THR A 257 19.02 -3.64 6.17
N LEU A 258 18.59 -4.82 5.73
CA LEU A 258 17.20 -5.06 5.35
C LEU A 258 16.44 -5.61 6.57
N ILE A 259 15.38 -4.92 6.97
CA ILE A 259 14.40 -5.41 7.95
C ILE A 259 13.13 -5.74 7.18
N ARG A 260 12.75 -7.01 7.14
CA ARG A 260 11.54 -7.48 6.44
C ARG A 260 10.56 -8.07 7.43
N ILE A 261 9.39 -7.44 7.55
CA ILE A 261 8.29 -7.92 8.39
C ILE A 261 7.12 -8.27 7.47
N ASN A 262 6.83 -9.57 7.35
CA ASN A 262 5.80 -10.02 6.43
C ASN A 262 5.32 -11.44 6.80
N LYS A 263 4.07 -11.58 7.15
CA LYS A 263 3.47 -12.87 7.50
C LYS A 263 3.44 -13.81 6.29
N GLY A 264 4.11 -14.95 6.41
CA GLY A 264 4.18 -15.98 5.37
C GLY A 264 5.20 -15.69 4.24
N MET A 265 5.84 -14.50 4.19
CA MET A 265 6.71 -14.11 3.07
C MET A 265 7.97 -13.33 3.53
N ALA A 266 8.51 -13.64 4.71
CA ALA A 266 9.64 -12.92 5.30
C ALA A 266 11.03 -13.42 4.86
N THR A 267 11.12 -14.23 3.81
CA THR A 267 12.41 -14.79 3.32
C THR A 267 13.21 -13.80 2.49
N VAL A 268 14.53 -13.93 2.49
CA VAL A 268 15.48 -13.15 1.67
C VAL A 268 16.44 -14.08 0.91
N PRO A 269 17.09 -13.61 -0.16
CA PRO A 269 18.20 -14.31 -0.81
C PRO A 269 19.36 -14.58 0.15
N LYS A 270 20.11 -15.69 -0.06
CA LYS A 270 21.24 -16.09 0.80
C LYS A 270 22.35 -15.05 0.86
N GLU A 271 22.56 -14.34 -0.23
CA GLU A 271 23.61 -13.33 -0.41
C GLU A 271 23.49 -12.18 0.61
N ILE A 272 22.26 -11.86 1.02
CA ILE A 272 21.97 -10.77 1.96
C ILE A 272 21.46 -11.27 3.32
N GLU A 273 21.47 -12.59 3.58
CA GLU A 273 20.94 -13.15 4.84
C GLU A 273 21.66 -12.57 6.07
N SER A 274 22.97 -12.38 6.00
CA SER A 274 23.79 -11.80 7.09
C SER A 274 23.55 -10.29 7.31
N LYS A 275 22.96 -9.59 6.32
CA LYS A 275 22.60 -8.17 6.40
C LYS A 275 21.10 -7.97 6.65
N SER A 276 20.34 -9.05 6.92
CA SER A 276 18.88 -9.00 6.99
C SER A 276 18.35 -9.48 8.33
N ILE A 277 17.28 -8.82 8.79
CA ILE A 277 16.47 -9.27 9.94
C ILE A 277 15.06 -9.52 9.43
N CYS A 278 14.66 -10.80 9.41
CA CYS A 278 13.35 -11.22 8.89
C CYS A 278 12.46 -11.69 10.04
N ILE A 279 11.22 -11.14 10.09
CA ILE A 279 10.19 -11.56 11.03
C ILE A 279 8.97 -12.00 10.24
N ASP A 280 8.63 -13.28 10.36
CA ASP A 280 7.42 -13.90 9.81
C ASP A 280 6.32 -13.81 10.86
N ASP A 281 5.67 -12.63 10.93
CA ASP A 281 4.59 -12.37 11.89
C ASP A 281 3.71 -11.22 11.41
N ASP A 282 2.65 -10.93 12.17
CA ASP A 282 1.77 -9.77 11.96
C ASP A 282 2.55 -8.46 12.16
N ILE A 283 2.43 -7.55 11.20
CA ILE A 283 3.20 -6.31 11.18
C ILE A 283 2.85 -5.42 12.37
N ASN A 284 1.56 -5.29 12.70
CA ASN A 284 1.12 -4.44 13.79
C ASN A 284 1.65 -4.94 15.13
N GLU A 285 1.60 -6.26 15.35
CA GLU A 285 2.14 -6.87 16.56
C GLU A 285 3.66 -6.62 16.69
N VAL A 286 4.40 -6.73 15.60
CA VAL A 286 5.84 -6.44 15.60
C VAL A 286 6.11 -4.95 15.87
N LEU A 287 5.37 -4.03 15.25
CA LEU A 287 5.52 -2.59 15.48
C LEU A 287 5.20 -2.21 16.93
N ILE A 288 4.17 -2.83 17.53
CA ILE A 288 3.86 -2.65 18.97
C ILE A 288 5.03 -3.11 19.86
N GLN A 289 5.67 -4.23 19.54
CA GLN A 289 6.83 -4.69 20.31
C GLN A 289 8.02 -3.73 20.17
N ILE A 290 8.27 -3.21 18.97
CA ILE A 290 9.32 -2.20 18.73
C ILE A 290 9.03 -0.94 19.56
N LEU A 291 7.79 -0.43 19.55
CA LEU A 291 7.39 0.77 20.32
C LEU A 291 7.58 0.63 21.83
N LYS A 292 7.42 -0.56 22.39
CA LYS A 292 7.64 -0.80 23.83
C LYS A 292 9.11 -0.71 24.23
N MET A 293 10.03 -0.68 23.26
CA MET A 293 11.48 -0.78 23.49
C MET A 293 12.24 0.48 23.07
N ILE A 294 11.61 1.38 22.30
CA ILE A 294 12.08 2.73 21.97
C ILE A 294 11.61 3.70 23.05
#